data_e417d3fdbd467d6f35829266005155a2
#
_entry.id   e417d3fdbd467d6f35829266005155a2
#
_cell.length_a   1.000
_cell.length_b   1.000
_cell.length_c   1.000
_cell.angle_alpha   90.00
_cell.angle_beta   90.00
_cell.angle_gamma   90.00
#
_symmetry.space_group_name_H-M   'P 1'
#
loop_
_entity.id
_entity.type
_entity.pdbx_description
1 polymer ?
#
loop_
_entity_poly.entity_id
_entity_poly.type
_entity_poly.pdbx_seq_one_letter_code
_entity_poly.pdbx_strand_id
1 'polypeptide(L)'
;MVNLNAVQLPEYDDIPWTIPAERERVGVIHTLCIHPAQAGRGLARQMVAFCEEEARRQGRTVMRLDTWEHNLPANRMYPSLGYRFAGATEFFFQGFIHEILNCYEKSL
;
A
#
# COMPACT_ATOMS: atom_id res chain seq x y z
N MET A 1 -9.34 4.79 -8.36
CA MET A 1 -9.44 5.64 -7.16
C MET A 1 -8.37 5.25 -6.17
N VAL A 2 -7.74 6.24 -5.56
CA VAL A 2 -6.67 6.01 -4.62
C VAL A 2 -6.77 7.02 -3.47
N ASN A 3 -6.48 6.57 -2.25
CA ASN A 3 -6.39 7.43 -1.07
C ASN A 3 -4.97 7.36 -0.51
N LEU A 4 -4.36 8.54 -0.37
CA LEU A 4 -3.04 8.68 0.23
C LEU A 4 -3.16 9.55 1.48
N ASN A 5 -2.72 9.03 2.63
CA ASN A 5 -2.67 9.81 3.86
C ASN A 5 -1.62 9.22 4.82
N ALA A 6 -1.62 9.66 6.08
CA ALA A 6 -0.70 9.15 7.11
C ALA A 6 -1.41 8.23 8.10
N VAL A 7 -2.70 7.93 7.89
CA VAL A 7 -3.46 7.11 8.82
C VAL A 7 -3.16 5.64 8.56
N GLN A 8 -2.66 4.95 9.56
CA GLN A 8 -2.38 3.51 9.49
C GLN A 8 -3.48 2.75 10.21
N LEU A 9 -3.92 1.64 9.61
CA LEU A 9 -4.88 0.75 10.26
C LEU A 9 -4.22 0.08 11.47
N PRO A 10 -5.01 -0.24 12.54
CA PRO A 10 -4.44 -0.90 13.71
C PRO A 10 -3.69 -2.19 13.39
N GLU A 11 -4.14 -2.93 12.38
CA GLU A 11 -3.52 -4.18 11.96
C GLU A 11 -2.10 -3.98 11.44
N TYR A 12 -1.74 -2.77 11.03
CA TYR A 12 -0.37 -2.44 10.60
C TYR A 12 0.64 -2.61 11.74
N ASP A 13 0.21 -2.52 12.99
CA ASP A 13 1.10 -2.72 14.13
C ASP A 13 1.59 -4.17 14.24
N ASP A 14 0.87 -5.11 13.62
CA ASP A 14 1.25 -6.54 13.62
C ASP A 14 2.26 -6.88 12.52
N ILE A 15 2.58 -5.93 11.65
CA ILE A 15 3.47 -6.16 10.52
C ILE A 15 4.91 -5.81 10.92
N PRO A 16 5.89 -6.70 10.64
CA PRO A 16 7.29 -6.42 10.97
C PRO A 16 7.95 -5.47 9.96
N TRP A 17 7.53 -4.23 9.98
CA TRP A 17 8.12 -3.19 9.12
C TRP A 17 9.60 -3.04 9.42
N THR A 18 10.44 -2.96 8.38
CA THR A 18 11.89 -2.85 8.55
C THR A 18 12.43 -1.46 8.21
N ILE A 19 11.66 -0.63 7.51
CA ILE A 19 12.08 0.73 7.21
C ILE A 19 11.59 1.63 8.34
N PRO A 20 12.50 2.14 9.21
CA PRO A 20 12.09 2.97 10.33
C PRO A 20 11.62 4.35 9.84
N ALA A 21 10.52 4.82 10.40
CA ALA A 21 10.02 6.15 10.09
C ALA A 21 9.06 6.59 11.20
N GLU A 22 9.08 7.89 11.49
CA GLU A 22 8.07 8.47 12.35
C GLU A 22 6.72 8.41 11.67
N ARG A 23 5.65 8.32 12.45
CA ARG A 23 4.30 8.17 11.90
C ARG A 23 3.95 9.25 10.88
N GLU A 24 4.37 10.49 11.13
CA GLU A 24 4.12 11.63 10.23
C GLU A 24 4.87 11.53 8.91
N ARG A 25 5.90 10.70 8.85
CA ARG A 25 6.73 10.52 7.65
C ARG A 25 6.29 9.34 6.81
N VAL A 26 5.25 8.60 7.23
CA VAL A 26 4.75 7.45 6.51
C VAL A 26 3.56 7.86 5.66
N GLY A 27 3.64 7.59 4.37
CA GLY A 27 2.50 7.68 3.48
C GLY A 27 1.84 6.31 3.34
N VAL A 28 0.51 6.26 3.39
CA VAL A 28 -0.23 5.00 3.29
C VAL A 28 -1.19 5.08 2.11
N ILE A 29 -1.09 4.11 1.21
CA ILE A 29 -2.07 3.94 0.13
C ILE A 29 -3.14 2.98 0.65
N HIS A 30 -4.33 3.50 0.90
CA HIS A 30 -5.42 2.69 1.46
C HIS A 30 -6.22 1.96 0.40
N THR A 31 -6.46 2.60 -0.73
CA THR A 31 -7.33 2.05 -1.76
C THR A 31 -6.75 2.34 -3.12
N LEU A 32 -6.46 1.31 -3.87
CA LEU A 32 -6.05 1.44 -5.26
C LEU A 32 -7.01 0.57 -6.09
N CYS A 33 -7.97 1.21 -6.75
CA CYS A 33 -8.96 0.54 -7.56
C CYS A 33 -8.83 0.97 -9.01
N ILE A 34 -8.64 -0.01 -9.89
CA ILE A 34 -8.61 0.20 -11.33
C ILE A 34 -9.82 -0.50 -11.94
N HIS A 35 -10.60 0.22 -12.74
CA HIS A 35 -11.72 -0.40 -13.44
C HIS A 35 -11.20 -1.53 -14.33
N PRO A 36 -11.87 -2.70 -14.35
CA PRO A 36 -11.39 -3.85 -15.15
C PRO A 36 -11.13 -3.53 -16.63
N ALA A 37 -11.91 -2.64 -17.22
CA ALA A 37 -11.71 -2.23 -18.61
C ALA A 37 -10.41 -1.48 -18.84
N GLN A 38 -9.78 -0.96 -17.79
CA GLN A 38 -8.53 -0.22 -17.85
C GLN A 38 -7.35 -1.02 -17.31
N ALA A 39 -7.59 -2.24 -16.82
CA ALA A 39 -6.55 -3.09 -16.34
C ALA A 39 -5.57 -3.41 -17.47
N GLY A 40 -4.28 -3.47 -17.15
CA GLY A 40 -3.24 -3.76 -18.14
C GLY A 40 -2.75 -2.57 -18.94
N ARG A 41 -3.30 -1.37 -18.71
CA ARG A 41 -2.87 -0.14 -19.40
C ARG A 41 -1.82 0.65 -18.62
N GLY A 42 -1.26 0.07 -17.58
CA GLY A 42 -0.26 0.74 -16.75
C GLY A 42 -0.81 1.81 -15.83
N LEU A 43 -2.13 1.93 -15.70
CA LEU A 43 -2.75 2.95 -14.84
C LEU A 43 -2.40 2.76 -13.38
N ALA A 44 -2.37 1.52 -12.91
CA ALA A 44 -2.01 1.23 -11.50
C ALA A 44 -0.60 1.74 -11.20
N ARG A 45 0.35 1.50 -12.10
CA ARG A 45 1.74 1.98 -11.94
C ARG A 45 1.80 3.50 -11.94
N GLN A 46 1.03 4.16 -12.82
CA GLN A 46 0.97 5.61 -12.87
C GLN A 46 0.38 6.19 -11.58
N MET A 47 -0.66 5.56 -11.05
CA MET A 47 -1.29 6.01 -9.81
C MET A 47 -0.35 5.84 -8.61
N VAL A 48 0.39 4.75 -8.55
CA VAL A 48 1.39 4.55 -7.50
C VAL A 48 2.49 5.61 -7.61
N ALA A 49 2.98 5.87 -8.82
CA ALA A 49 4.00 6.90 -9.04
C ALA A 49 3.49 8.29 -8.62
N PHE A 50 2.25 8.60 -8.93
CA PHE A 50 1.61 9.85 -8.51
C PHE A 50 1.56 9.95 -6.97
N CYS A 51 1.17 8.86 -6.30
CA CYS A 51 1.10 8.84 -4.85
C CYS A 51 2.48 9.01 -4.22
N GLU A 52 3.51 8.40 -4.80
CA GLU A 52 4.88 8.55 -4.31
C GLU A 52 5.35 10.00 -4.43
N GLU A 53 5.06 10.64 -5.56
CA GLU A 53 5.42 12.03 -5.79
C GLU A 53 4.72 12.94 -4.80
N GLU A 54 3.43 12.73 -4.60
CA GLU A 54 2.65 13.50 -3.64
C GLU A 54 3.13 13.30 -2.21
N ALA A 55 3.48 12.06 -1.85
CA ALA A 55 4.04 11.75 -0.54
C ALA A 55 5.36 12.49 -0.31
N ARG A 56 6.22 12.55 -1.33
CA ARG A 56 7.47 13.32 -1.22
C ARG A 56 7.21 14.80 -0.98
N ARG A 57 6.23 15.38 -1.66
CA ARG A 57 5.86 16.79 -1.44
C ARG A 57 5.37 17.03 -0.03
N GLN A 58 4.72 16.04 0.58
CA GLN A 58 4.22 16.15 1.95
C GLN A 58 5.31 15.88 2.99
N GLY A 59 6.54 15.62 2.55
CA GLY A 59 7.66 15.35 3.46
C GLY A 59 7.70 13.93 4.00
N ARG A 60 6.97 13.01 3.38
CA ARG A 60 6.97 11.60 3.80
C ARG A 60 8.20 10.90 3.24
N THR A 61 8.75 9.95 4.00
CA THR A 61 9.97 9.25 3.64
C THR A 61 9.77 7.77 3.35
N VAL A 62 8.63 7.22 3.71
CA VAL A 62 8.30 5.79 3.53
C VAL A 62 6.87 5.66 3.04
N MET A 63 6.67 4.76 2.08
CA MET A 63 5.32 4.35 1.67
C MET A 63 5.00 2.98 2.24
N ARG A 64 3.79 2.84 2.74
CA ARG A 64 3.22 1.56 3.17
C ARG A 64 1.90 1.35 2.47
N LEU A 65 1.63 0.11 2.09
CA LEU A 65 0.38 -0.24 1.46
C LEU A 65 0.05 -1.71 1.71
N ASP A 66 -1.18 -2.05 1.44
CA ASP A 66 -1.64 -3.43 1.52
C ASP A 66 -2.44 -3.80 0.28
N THR A 67 -2.54 -5.09 0.02
CA THR A 67 -3.39 -5.64 -1.02
C THR A 67 -3.84 -7.04 -0.63
N TRP A 68 -5.01 -7.45 -1.13
CA TRP A 68 -5.53 -8.79 -0.88
C TRP A 68 -4.52 -9.85 -1.33
N GLU A 69 -4.36 -10.90 -0.51
CA GLU A 69 -3.35 -11.92 -0.79
C GLU A 69 -3.57 -12.63 -2.13
N HIS A 70 -4.81 -12.70 -2.60
CA HIS A 70 -5.16 -13.35 -3.86
C HIS A 70 -5.14 -12.39 -5.06
N ASN A 71 -4.82 -11.13 -4.86
CA ASN A 71 -4.67 -10.18 -5.96
C ASN A 71 -3.30 -10.37 -6.62
N LEU A 72 -3.19 -11.37 -7.48
CA LEU A 72 -1.92 -11.74 -8.09
C LEU A 72 -1.28 -10.59 -8.88
N PRO A 73 -2.02 -9.85 -9.72
CA PRO A 73 -1.42 -8.72 -10.46
C PRO A 73 -0.79 -7.68 -9.53
N ALA A 74 -1.47 -7.30 -8.45
CA ALA A 74 -0.94 -6.31 -7.50
C ALA A 74 0.28 -6.86 -6.76
N ASN A 75 0.22 -8.12 -6.32
CA ASN A 75 1.32 -8.75 -5.60
C ASN A 75 2.57 -8.93 -6.46
N ARG A 76 2.42 -8.92 -7.78
CA ARG A 76 3.55 -8.91 -8.71
C ARG A 76 4.03 -7.49 -9.01
N MET A 77 3.11 -6.54 -9.10
CA MET A 77 3.42 -5.17 -9.45
C MET A 77 4.24 -4.47 -8.38
N TYR A 78 3.83 -4.57 -7.12
CA TYR A 78 4.50 -3.82 -6.05
C TYR A 78 5.98 -4.17 -5.91
N PRO A 79 6.40 -5.44 -5.89
CA PRO A 79 7.83 -5.74 -5.90
C PRO A 79 8.56 -5.18 -7.12
N SER A 80 7.92 -5.17 -8.30
CA SER A 80 8.53 -4.62 -9.51
C SER A 80 8.72 -3.12 -9.45
N LEU A 81 8.00 -2.43 -8.54
CA LEU A 81 8.13 -1.00 -8.32
C LEU A 81 9.07 -0.66 -7.15
N GLY A 82 9.74 -1.66 -6.59
CA GLY A 82 10.69 -1.46 -5.51
C GLY A 82 10.10 -1.63 -4.12
N TYR A 83 8.87 -2.11 -4.01
CA TYR A 83 8.27 -2.37 -2.71
C TYR A 83 8.75 -3.71 -2.16
N ARG A 84 9.01 -3.75 -0.85
CA ARG A 84 9.41 -4.96 -0.13
C ARG A 84 8.20 -5.54 0.58
N PHE A 85 8.00 -6.84 0.45
CA PHE A 85 7.00 -7.55 1.23
C PHE A 85 7.38 -7.50 2.71
N ALA A 86 6.52 -6.89 3.53
CA ALA A 86 6.79 -6.71 4.96
C ALA A 86 6.13 -7.78 5.82
N GLY A 87 5.03 -8.35 5.36
CA GLY A 87 4.30 -9.37 6.09
C GLY A 87 2.84 -9.40 5.68
N ALA A 88 2.09 -10.32 6.25
CA ALA A 88 0.66 -10.46 5.99
C ALA A 88 -0.07 -10.62 7.31
N THR A 89 -1.28 -10.07 7.40
CA THR A 89 -2.11 -10.22 8.59
C THR A 89 -3.57 -10.19 8.20
N GLU A 90 -4.43 -10.65 9.10
CA GLU A 90 -5.85 -10.64 8.91
C GLU A 90 -6.41 -9.26 9.27
N PHE A 91 -7.14 -8.66 8.35
CA PHE A 91 -7.79 -7.37 8.56
C PHE A 91 -9.28 -7.59 8.76
N PHE A 92 -9.88 -6.79 9.65
CA PHE A 92 -11.29 -6.86 9.97
C PHE A 92 -12.00 -5.65 9.36
N PHE A 93 -12.87 -5.91 8.39
CA PHE A 93 -13.65 -4.86 7.76
C PHE A 93 -15.08 -4.88 8.30
N GLN A 94 -15.55 -3.72 8.77
CA GLN A 94 -16.90 -3.56 9.32
C GLN A 94 -17.20 -4.52 10.48
N GLY A 95 -16.14 -5.00 11.15
CA GLY A 95 -16.26 -5.83 12.34
C GLY A 95 -16.57 -7.31 12.11
N PHE A 96 -16.84 -7.75 10.87
CA PHE A 96 -17.15 -9.14 10.59
C PHE A 96 -16.67 -9.69 9.25
N ILE A 97 -16.04 -8.87 8.43
CA ILE A 97 -15.40 -9.35 7.19
C ILE A 97 -13.90 -9.49 7.44
N HIS A 98 -13.40 -10.70 7.25
CA HIS A 98 -11.99 -11.03 7.48
C HIS A 98 -11.31 -11.28 6.15
N GLU A 99 -10.22 -10.54 5.89
CA GLU A 99 -9.39 -10.74 4.71
C GLU A 99 -7.93 -10.73 5.11
N ILE A 100 -7.14 -11.61 4.50
CA ILE A 100 -5.69 -11.58 4.68
C ILE A 100 -5.10 -10.65 3.64
N LEU A 101 -4.41 -9.63 4.10
CA LEU A 101 -3.77 -8.64 3.23
C LEU A 101 -2.25 -8.75 3.34
N ASN A 102 -1.60 -8.73 2.19
CA ASN A 102 -0.16 -8.61 2.10
C ASN A 102 0.22 -7.15 2.21
N CYS A 103 1.21 -6.87 3.04
CA CYS A 103 1.66 -5.50 3.29
C CYS A 103 3.06 -5.29 2.70
N TYR A 104 3.26 -4.12 2.11
CA TYR A 104 4.48 -3.75 1.42
C TYR A 104 4.97 -2.39 1.89
N GLU A 105 6.28 -2.18 1.83
CA GLU A 105 6.91 -0.93 2.20
C GLU A 105 7.98 -0.54 1.18
N LYS A 106 8.20 0.77 1.04
CA LYS A 106 9.21 1.32 0.16
C LYS A 106 9.75 2.62 0.72
N SER A 107 11.07 2.76 0.74
CA SER A 107 11.73 4.02 1.05
C SER A 107 11.60 4.98 -0.13
N LEU A 108 11.22 6.20 0.13
CA LEU A 108 11.08 7.23 -0.91
C LEU A 108 12.35 8.04 -1.11
#